data_1cef69f593fa0d29c56b3d445aeaaf50
#
_entry.id   1cef69f593fa0d29c56b3d445aeaaf50
#
_cell.length_a   1.000
_cell.length_b   1.000
_cell.length_c   1.000
_cell.angle_alpha   90.00
_cell.angle_beta   90.00
_cell.angle_gamma   90.00
#
_symmetry.space_group_name_H-M   'P 1'
#
loop_
_entity.id
_entity.type
_entity.pdbx_description
1 polymer ?
#
loop_
_entity_poly.entity_id
_entity_poly.type
_entity_poly.pdbx_seq_one_letter_code
_entity_poly.pdbx_strand_id
1 'polypeptide(L)' 'KELDIITLVADGLSNKEIATKLYLSEGTVRNNLTIILEKLQLRDRTQLAVFYYKNG' A
#
# COMPACT_ATOMS: atom_id res chain seq x y z
N LYS A 1 0.87 -10.19 3.45
CA LYS A 1 1.20 -8.87 3.97
C LYS A 1 1.13 -7.80 2.89
N GLU A 2 1.72 -8.07 1.74
CA GLU A 2 1.65 -7.09 0.64
C GLU A 2 0.22 -6.83 0.22
N LEU A 3 -0.59 -7.87 0.13
CA LEU A 3 -1.99 -7.73 -0.25
C LEU A 3 -2.76 -6.91 0.77
N ASP A 4 -2.47 -7.08 2.05
CA ASP A 4 -3.12 -6.28 3.10
C ASP A 4 -2.81 -4.81 2.93
N ILE A 5 -1.56 -4.47 2.65
CA ILE A 5 -1.14 -3.08 2.45
C ILE A 5 -1.83 -2.51 1.21
N ILE A 6 -1.83 -3.26 0.12
CA ILE A 6 -2.47 -2.81 -1.12
C ILE A 6 -3.95 -2.54 -0.90
N THR A 7 -4.64 -3.43 -0.22
CA THR A 7 -6.07 -3.28 0.06
C THR A 7 -6.34 -2.01 0.88
N LEU A 8 -5.53 -1.76 1.91
CA LEU A 8 -5.71 -0.59 2.76
C LEU A 8 -5.37 0.71 2.04
N VAL A 9 -4.37 0.69 1.15
CA VAL A 9 -4.07 1.84 0.31
C VAL A 9 -5.25 2.14 -0.61
N ALA A 10 -5.83 1.10 -1.20
CA ALA A 10 -6.99 1.26 -2.08
C ALA A 10 -8.20 1.80 -1.32
N ASP A 11 -8.31 1.49 -0.03
CA ASP A 11 -9.38 2.00 0.82
C ASP A 11 -9.14 3.45 1.26
N GLY A 12 -8.01 4.04 0.91
CA GLY A 12 -7.75 5.44 1.18
C GLY A 12 -7.08 5.73 2.51
N LEU A 13 -6.55 4.71 3.19
CA LEU A 13 -5.87 4.92 4.47
C LEU A 13 -4.50 5.56 4.28
N SER A 14 -4.11 6.37 5.25
CA SER A 14 -2.76 6.91 5.30
C SER A 14 -1.78 5.85 5.80
N ASN A 15 -0.47 6.11 5.64
CA ASN A 15 0.54 5.18 6.16
C ASN A 15 0.40 4.98 7.67
N LYS A 16 0.06 6.03 8.39
CA LYS A 16 -0.15 5.96 9.84
C LYS A 16 -1.32 5.03 10.16
N GLU A 17 -2.41 5.18 9.44
CA GLU A 17 -3.59 4.35 9.64
C GLU A 17 -3.33 2.89 9.31
N ILE A 18 -2.60 2.66 8.22
CA ILE A 18 -2.22 1.30 7.83
C ILE A 18 -1.33 0.67 8.90
N ALA A 19 -0.35 1.44 9.38
CA ALA A 19 0.57 0.96 10.42
C ALA A 19 -0.21 0.55 11.66
N THR A 20 -1.18 1.35 12.06
CA THR A 20 -2.00 1.05 13.23
C THR A 20 -2.79 -0.23 13.03
N LYS A 21 -3.40 -0.40 11.87
CA LYS A 21 -4.22 -1.58 11.58
C LYS A 21 -3.40 -2.86 11.52
N LEU A 22 -2.18 -2.78 11.01
CA LEU A 22 -1.33 -3.96 10.81
C LEU A 22 -0.31 -4.15 11.92
N TYR A 23 -0.34 -3.28 12.96
CA TYR A 23 0.60 -3.33 14.08
C TYR A 23 2.05 -3.19 13.61
N LEU A 24 2.27 -2.26 12.67
CA LEU A 24 3.58 -1.96 12.10
C LEU A 24 3.94 -0.50 12.38
N SER A 25 5.20 -0.15 12.16
CA SER A 25 5.60 1.27 12.19
C SER A 25 5.31 1.92 10.83
N GLU A 26 5.17 3.25 10.82
CA GLU A 26 4.97 3.97 9.58
C GLU A 26 6.13 3.77 8.61
N GLY A 27 7.36 3.71 9.14
CA GLY A 27 8.53 3.46 8.32
C GLY A 27 8.47 2.11 7.61
N THR A 28 8.01 1.10 8.34
CA THR A 28 7.85 -0.24 7.76
C THR A 28 6.79 -0.23 6.65
N VAL A 29 5.66 0.45 6.88
CA VAL A 29 4.62 0.55 5.87
C VAL A 29 5.15 1.26 4.63
N ARG A 30 5.85 2.38 4.82
CA ARG A 30 6.42 3.14 3.70
C ARG A 30 7.41 2.29 2.92
N ASN A 31 8.28 1.56 3.61
CA ASN A 31 9.27 0.72 2.96
C ASN A 31 8.60 -0.39 2.14
N ASN A 32 7.62 -1.06 2.74
CA ASN A 32 6.89 -2.11 2.03
C ASN A 32 6.14 -1.54 0.83
N LEU A 33 5.55 -0.36 0.97
CA LEU A 33 4.84 0.28 -0.13
C LEU A 33 5.78 0.58 -1.29
N THR A 34 6.98 1.09 -0.97
CA THR A 34 7.99 1.36 -2.01
C THR A 34 8.35 0.08 -2.75
N ILE A 35 8.56 -1.02 -2.03
CA ILE A 35 8.88 -2.30 -2.64
C ILE A 35 7.74 -2.78 -3.55
N ILE A 36 6.50 -2.65 -3.08
CA ILE A 36 5.33 -3.05 -3.87
C ILE A 36 5.25 -2.24 -5.16
N LEU A 37 5.42 -0.93 -5.07
CA LEU A 37 5.37 -0.07 -6.25
C LEU A 37 6.45 -0.45 -7.26
N GLU A 38 7.65 -0.76 -6.78
CA GLU A 38 8.74 -1.19 -7.66
C GLU A 38 8.43 -2.52 -8.34
N LYS A 39 7.89 -3.46 -7.59
CA LYS A 39 7.54 -4.77 -8.14
C LYS A 39 6.51 -4.67 -9.25
N LEU A 40 5.54 -3.79 -9.09
CA LEU A 40 4.44 -3.63 -10.04
C LEU A 40 4.73 -2.55 -11.08
N GLN A 41 5.91 -1.89 -10.98
CA GLN A 41 6.33 -0.83 -11.88
C GLN A 41 5.33 0.33 -11.91
N LEU A 42 4.81 0.67 -10.73
CA LEU A 42 3.89 1.78 -10.55
C LEU A 42 4.66 2.98 -9.97
N ARG A 43 4.16 4.18 -10.24
CA ARG A 43 4.86 5.40 -9.85
C ARG A 43 4.52 5.88 -8.45
N ASP A 44 3.27 5.71 -8.03
CA ASP A 44 2.82 6.21 -6.74
C ASP A 44 1.65 5.39 -6.23
N ARG A 45 1.18 5.74 -5.02
CA ARG A 45 0.13 4.98 -4.37
C ARG A 45 -1.22 5.16 -5.06
N THR A 46 -1.44 6.28 -5.74
CA THR A 46 -2.67 6.47 -6.50
C THR A 46 -2.77 5.45 -7.62
N GLN A 47 -1.65 5.22 -8.32
CA GLN A 47 -1.61 4.18 -9.35
C GLN A 47 -1.82 2.80 -8.76
N LEU A 48 -1.33 2.57 -7.54
CA LEU A 48 -1.53 1.30 -6.86
C LEU A 48 -3.01 1.06 -6.58
N ALA A 49 -3.72 2.08 -6.11
CA ALA A 49 -5.14 1.97 -5.85
C ALA A 49 -5.92 1.67 -7.15
N VAL A 50 -5.58 2.36 -8.22
CA VAL A 50 -6.21 2.13 -9.52
C VAL A 50 -5.93 0.69 -10.00
N PHE A 51 -4.68 0.24 -9.85
CA PHE A 51 -4.30 -1.12 -10.20
C PHE A 51 -5.13 -2.14 -9.43
N TYR A 52 -5.30 -1.93 -8.15
CA TYR A 52 -6.09 -2.82 -7.31
C TYR A 52 -7.53 -2.93 -7.80
N TYR A 53 -8.16 -1.78 -8.07
CA TYR A 53 -9.56 -1.77 -8.52
C TYR A 53 -9.72 -2.36 -9.92
N LYS A 54 -8.73 -2.20 -10.77
CA LYS A 54 -8.78 -2.74 -12.12
C LYS A 54 -8.61 -4.25 -12.16
N ASN A 55 -7.79 -4.79 -11.27
CA ASN A 55 -7.41 -6.20 -11.28
C ASN A 55 -7.99 -6.98 -10.11
N GLY A 56 -8.64 -6.30 -9.22
CA GLY A 56 -9.32 -6.93 -8.08
C GLY A 56 -10.79 -7.10 -8.37
#